data_306c8adebccb5adb3a11c9572c0b2ea3
#
_entry.id   306c8adebccb5adb3a11c9572c0b2ea3
#
_cell.length_a   1.000
_cell.length_b   1.000
_cell.length_c   1.000
_cell.angle_alpha   90.00
_cell.angle_beta   90.00
_cell.angle_gamma   90.00
#
_symmetry.space_group_name_H-M   'P 1'
#
loop_
_entity.id
_entity.type
_entity.pdbx_description
1 polymer ?
#
loop_
_entity_poly.entity_id
_entity_poly.type
_entity_poly.pdbx_seq_one_letter_code
_entity_poly.pdbx_strand_id
1 'polypeptide(L)'
;AYWYTRKAPKTIVPRKNVQIQLCSIECCELHPIDDPGCPKNREFCEDVRAWKAICDNVWVWNYNTNFSYYDLPFPNLSVIGPNLRFFRDNHARGVFMQANGNGNAGEFCDLRNYVLSRSLWDPSLDSNALVEEFCRLHYQEAAPVLLEYIQFIRENAERRQCHPNCGAAPVELGLTNEVAFKAMALFDQALAAARSDAVRARVEKASIPAYRTLILVNGYPWRVENGICRRDWPEPYRGLVPRYIALCKQYGMTMVSEQLSAQEYFDRLVKMESMPALRIENGTWRLTVLPEQNGKLVEMFHKPTGRCLLPAILRDNILQGALDEVGQMGLASNAFTAFEGEADADRIRLHRSLDDGSTVERVIRLQDEVIAFESHIHHRGPAPKLLQFRVRPEFDAFTGSTDSDVVSVYIKAEEWEKINRGWAGNSGPDKDRMLRARGGGFAYFNHEVKAGVRIDYPPDCVKSPQLWWRPQYQQVNLELFSQEQEVAPGQALSMAYRFRFLAEPPTGKE
;
A
#
# COMPACT_ATOMS: atom_id res chain seq x y z
N ALA A 1 -8.09 24.58 -8.34
CA ALA A 1 -9.28 24.13 -7.65
C ALA A 1 -9.26 22.61 -7.50
N TYR A 2 -9.35 22.12 -6.26
CA TYR A 2 -9.38 20.70 -5.92
C TYR A 2 -10.76 20.34 -5.36
N TRP A 3 -11.24 19.13 -5.57
CA TRP A 3 -12.42 18.52 -4.95
C TRP A 3 -13.57 19.48 -4.65
N TYR A 4 -13.78 19.82 -3.36
CA TYR A 4 -14.90 20.68 -2.92
C TYR A 4 -14.89 22.11 -3.46
N THR A 5 -13.73 22.60 -3.95
CA THR A 5 -13.61 23.94 -4.56
C THR A 5 -13.66 23.88 -6.10
N ARG A 6 -13.74 22.70 -6.71
CA ARG A 6 -13.63 22.52 -8.16
C ARG A 6 -14.92 22.81 -8.91
N LYS A 7 -16.06 22.56 -8.30
CA LYS A 7 -17.37 22.82 -8.94
C LYS A 7 -17.54 24.29 -9.33
N ALA A 8 -18.01 24.51 -10.54
CA ALA A 8 -18.31 25.85 -11.02
C ALA A 8 -19.40 26.52 -10.16
N PRO A 9 -19.24 27.80 -9.79
CA PRO A 9 -20.27 28.53 -9.02
C PRO A 9 -21.51 28.74 -9.85
N LYS A 10 -22.69 28.74 -9.18
CA LYS A 10 -23.99 28.90 -9.85
C LYS A 10 -24.37 30.35 -10.12
N THR A 11 -23.84 31.30 -9.35
CA THR A 11 -24.29 32.71 -9.34
C THR A 11 -23.19 33.72 -9.56
N ILE A 12 -21.93 33.28 -9.65
CA ILE A 12 -20.77 34.16 -9.83
C ILE A 12 -20.06 33.79 -11.12
N VAL A 13 -19.71 34.78 -11.92
CA VAL A 13 -18.87 34.62 -13.09
C VAL A 13 -17.50 35.24 -12.80
N PRO A 14 -16.39 34.53 -13.03
CA PRO A 14 -15.05 35.06 -12.84
C PRO A 14 -14.80 36.31 -13.69
N ARG A 15 -14.05 37.27 -13.15
CA ARG A 15 -13.57 38.40 -13.95
C ARG A 15 -12.58 37.92 -15.00
N LYS A 16 -12.44 38.65 -16.12
CA LYS A 16 -11.58 38.27 -17.26
C LYS A 16 -10.10 38.06 -16.90
N ASN A 17 -9.62 38.71 -15.83
CA ASN A 17 -8.24 38.55 -15.33
C ASN A 17 -8.05 37.42 -14.31
N VAL A 18 -9.10 36.67 -14.01
CA VAL A 18 -9.02 35.51 -13.12
C VAL A 18 -8.72 34.25 -13.93
N GLN A 19 -7.68 33.54 -13.52
CA GLN A 19 -7.35 32.22 -14.05
C GLN A 19 -7.91 31.15 -13.12
N ILE A 20 -8.64 30.20 -13.68
CA ILE A 20 -9.16 29.02 -12.96
C ILE A 20 -8.31 27.83 -13.35
N GLN A 21 -7.64 27.22 -12.39
CA GLN A 21 -6.87 25.99 -12.60
C GLN A 21 -7.57 24.80 -11.96
N LEU A 22 -7.97 23.83 -12.76
CA LEU A 22 -8.67 22.62 -12.36
C LEU A 22 -7.69 21.46 -12.23
N CYS A 23 -7.72 20.74 -11.10
CA CYS A 23 -6.83 19.62 -10.81
C CYS A 23 -7.59 18.29 -10.86
N SER A 24 -7.03 17.32 -11.59
CA SER A 24 -7.61 15.99 -11.82
C SER A 24 -7.08 14.89 -10.90
N ILE A 25 -6.63 15.25 -9.71
CA ILE A 25 -5.88 14.35 -8.81
C ILE A 25 -6.58 13.02 -8.46
N GLU A 26 -7.92 13.02 -8.40
CA GLU A 26 -8.71 11.83 -8.09
C GLU A 26 -9.17 11.05 -9.32
N CYS A 27 -8.91 11.58 -10.52
CA CYS A 27 -9.35 10.97 -11.76
C CYS A 27 -8.68 9.63 -12.04
N CYS A 28 -9.37 8.80 -12.81
CA CYS A 28 -8.80 7.60 -13.36
C CYS A 28 -7.84 7.95 -14.50
N GLU A 29 -6.63 7.44 -14.42
CA GLU A 29 -5.57 7.66 -15.41
C GLU A 29 -5.54 6.56 -16.50
N LEU A 30 -6.36 5.52 -16.41
CA LEU A 30 -6.45 4.44 -17.40
C LEU A 30 -7.42 4.77 -18.53
N HIS A 31 -8.45 5.57 -18.26
CA HIS A 31 -9.51 5.92 -19.20
C HIS A 31 -9.47 7.41 -19.55
N PRO A 32 -9.85 7.80 -20.77
CA PRO A 32 -10.00 9.22 -21.10
C PRO A 32 -10.93 9.96 -20.13
N ILE A 33 -10.68 11.25 -19.94
CA ILE A 33 -11.49 12.09 -19.03
C ILE A 33 -12.96 12.13 -19.43
N ASP A 34 -13.24 12.09 -20.73
CA ASP A 34 -14.59 12.14 -21.30
C ASP A 34 -15.19 10.77 -21.62
N ASP A 35 -14.54 9.69 -21.20
CA ASP A 35 -15.07 8.33 -21.37
C ASP A 35 -16.37 8.16 -20.55
N PRO A 36 -17.53 7.95 -21.20
CA PRO A 36 -18.80 7.77 -20.53
C PRO A 36 -18.86 6.48 -19.67
N GLY A 37 -18.00 5.51 -19.98
CA GLY A 37 -17.88 4.25 -19.24
C GLY A 37 -17.06 4.38 -17.93
N CYS A 38 -16.35 5.48 -17.74
CA CYS A 38 -15.52 5.67 -16.54
C CYS A 38 -16.23 6.49 -15.45
N PRO A 39 -16.72 5.85 -14.37
CA PRO A 39 -17.44 6.57 -13.32
C PRO A 39 -16.53 7.53 -12.54
N LYS A 40 -15.22 7.27 -12.47
CA LYS A 40 -14.25 8.10 -11.75
C LYS A 40 -13.98 9.44 -12.46
N ASN A 41 -14.10 9.50 -13.79
CA ASN A 41 -13.80 10.70 -14.56
C ASN A 41 -15.01 11.61 -14.78
N ARG A 42 -16.23 11.08 -14.53
CA ARG A 42 -17.49 11.78 -14.83
C ARG A 42 -17.58 13.16 -14.18
N GLU A 43 -17.32 13.24 -12.87
CA GLU A 43 -17.45 14.50 -12.12
C GLU A 43 -16.46 15.55 -12.63
N PHE A 44 -15.21 15.17 -12.88
CA PHE A 44 -14.21 16.09 -13.42
C PHE A 44 -14.57 16.57 -14.84
N CYS A 45 -15.06 15.66 -15.67
CA CYS A 45 -15.52 15.98 -17.02
C CYS A 45 -16.66 17.02 -17.00
N GLU A 46 -17.65 16.83 -16.10
CA GLU A 46 -18.76 17.76 -15.89
C GLU A 46 -18.27 19.11 -15.36
N ASP A 47 -17.34 19.13 -14.42
CA ASP A 47 -16.75 20.35 -13.86
C ASP A 47 -16.01 21.17 -14.94
N VAL A 48 -15.19 20.53 -15.78
CA VAL A 48 -14.51 21.20 -16.90
C VAL A 48 -15.51 21.86 -17.86
N ARG A 49 -16.59 21.14 -18.22
CA ARG A 49 -17.64 21.68 -19.09
C ARG A 49 -18.41 22.83 -18.44
N ALA A 50 -18.67 22.75 -17.14
CA ALA A 50 -19.36 23.80 -16.40
C ALA A 50 -18.50 25.08 -16.30
N TRP A 51 -17.20 24.94 -16.07
CA TRP A 51 -16.27 26.09 -16.05
C TRP A 51 -16.11 26.72 -17.45
N LYS A 52 -16.05 25.92 -18.52
CA LYS A 52 -16.06 26.41 -19.91
C LYS A 52 -17.22 27.37 -20.18
N ALA A 53 -18.39 27.10 -19.59
CA ALA A 53 -19.59 27.89 -19.83
C ALA A 53 -19.53 29.31 -19.23
N ILE A 54 -18.66 29.56 -18.23
CA ILE A 54 -18.62 30.79 -17.46
C ILE A 54 -17.23 31.46 -17.39
N CYS A 55 -16.19 30.82 -17.92
CA CYS A 55 -14.81 31.30 -17.84
C CYS A 55 -14.02 30.97 -19.10
N ASP A 56 -13.42 32.00 -19.73
CA ASP A 56 -12.55 31.85 -20.91
C ASP A 56 -11.08 31.62 -20.54
N ASN A 57 -10.74 31.60 -19.26
CA ASN A 57 -9.36 31.47 -18.76
C ASN A 57 -9.23 30.26 -17.85
N VAL A 58 -9.57 29.09 -18.39
CA VAL A 58 -9.45 27.80 -17.70
C VAL A 58 -8.09 27.18 -18.01
N TRP A 59 -7.44 26.66 -17.00
CA TRP A 59 -6.21 25.90 -17.07
C TRP A 59 -6.44 24.54 -16.39
N VAL A 60 -5.69 23.52 -16.83
CA VAL A 60 -5.80 22.18 -16.25
C VAL A 60 -4.46 21.75 -15.68
N TRP A 61 -4.49 21.19 -14.49
CA TRP A 61 -3.40 20.46 -13.89
C TRP A 61 -3.76 18.97 -13.93
N ASN A 62 -3.13 18.27 -14.86
CA ASN A 62 -3.32 16.84 -15.06
C ASN A 62 -2.09 16.04 -14.60
N TYR A 63 -2.29 14.81 -14.19
CA TYR A 63 -1.27 13.95 -13.62
C TYR A 63 -0.91 12.85 -14.62
N ASN A 64 0.38 12.46 -14.70
CA ASN A 64 0.86 11.53 -15.71
C ASN A 64 1.84 10.49 -15.19
N THR A 65 1.92 10.32 -13.89
CA THR A 65 2.73 9.29 -13.24
C THR A 65 2.06 8.83 -11.96
N ASN A 66 2.51 7.71 -11.42
CA ASN A 66 2.12 7.27 -10.08
C ASN A 66 3.05 7.90 -9.04
N PHE A 67 2.56 8.86 -8.26
CA PHE A 67 3.35 9.59 -7.26
C PHE A 67 3.70 8.75 -6.03
N SER A 68 2.95 7.69 -5.78
CA SER A 68 3.27 6.73 -4.72
C SER A 68 4.34 5.71 -5.14
N TYR A 69 4.51 5.49 -6.47
CA TYR A 69 5.43 4.50 -7.02
C TYR A 69 5.89 4.94 -8.41
N TYR A 70 6.93 5.75 -8.52
CA TYR A 70 7.44 6.27 -9.81
C TYR A 70 7.91 5.18 -10.77
N ASP A 71 8.29 4.05 -10.26
CA ASP A 71 8.88 2.93 -10.97
C ASP A 71 7.93 1.71 -11.09
N LEU A 72 6.63 1.86 -10.84
CA LEU A 72 5.64 0.85 -11.17
C LEU A 72 5.04 1.07 -12.56
N PRO A 73 4.58 0.00 -13.23
CA PRO A 73 3.82 0.12 -14.46
C PRO A 73 2.60 1.04 -14.27
N PHE A 74 2.47 2.04 -15.15
CA PHE A 74 1.36 2.99 -15.10
C PHE A 74 0.73 3.15 -16.50
N PRO A 75 -0.37 2.43 -16.81
CA PRO A 75 -0.87 2.19 -18.15
C PRO A 75 -1.69 3.36 -18.72
N ASN A 76 -1.16 4.59 -18.68
CA ASN A 76 -1.87 5.80 -19.11
C ASN A 76 -1.38 6.41 -20.45
N LEU A 77 -0.42 5.78 -21.14
CA LEU A 77 0.17 6.34 -22.35
C LEU A 77 -0.87 6.62 -23.46
N SER A 78 -1.86 5.74 -23.61
CA SER A 78 -2.90 5.84 -24.64
C SER A 78 -3.91 6.96 -24.41
N VAL A 79 -4.06 7.45 -23.16
CA VAL A 79 -5.05 8.47 -22.81
C VAL A 79 -4.50 9.90 -22.84
N ILE A 80 -3.18 10.06 -22.97
CA ILE A 80 -2.52 11.39 -23.00
C ILE A 80 -3.10 12.28 -24.11
N GLY A 81 -3.10 11.83 -25.35
CA GLY A 81 -3.65 12.59 -26.48
C GLY A 81 -5.16 12.83 -26.38
N PRO A 82 -5.99 11.81 -26.11
CA PRO A 82 -7.41 11.99 -25.83
C PRO A 82 -7.70 13.05 -24.77
N ASN A 83 -7.01 13.03 -23.64
CA ASN A 83 -7.18 14.02 -22.57
C ASN A 83 -6.81 15.43 -23.03
N LEU A 84 -5.71 15.60 -23.76
CA LEU A 84 -5.31 16.90 -24.30
C LEU A 84 -6.32 17.43 -25.34
N ARG A 85 -6.87 16.56 -26.19
CA ARG A 85 -7.96 16.93 -27.10
C ARG A 85 -9.20 17.40 -26.34
N PHE A 86 -9.61 16.63 -25.32
CA PHE A 86 -10.73 17.01 -24.46
C PHE A 86 -10.52 18.38 -23.80
N PHE A 87 -9.33 18.69 -23.27
CA PHE A 87 -9.02 19.99 -22.66
C PHE A 87 -9.06 21.12 -23.70
N ARG A 88 -8.44 20.94 -24.87
CA ARG A 88 -8.49 21.91 -25.99
C ARG A 88 -9.93 22.19 -26.39
N ASP A 89 -10.74 21.16 -26.61
CA ASP A 89 -12.12 21.27 -27.09
C ASP A 89 -13.04 21.88 -26.03
N ASN A 90 -12.60 21.88 -24.77
CA ASN A 90 -13.24 22.61 -23.66
C ASN A 90 -12.55 23.93 -23.31
N HIS A 91 -11.82 24.53 -24.27
CA HIS A 91 -11.23 25.87 -24.22
C HIS A 91 -10.21 26.06 -23.09
N ALA A 92 -9.55 24.99 -22.63
CA ALA A 92 -8.41 25.15 -21.73
C ALA A 92 -7.30 25.93 -22.46
N ARG A 93 -6.86 27.03 -21.85
CA ARG A 93 -5.79 27.88 -22.39
C ARG A 93 -4.41 27.32 -22.17
N GLY A 94 -4.25 26.49 -21.16
CA GLY A 94 -3.00 25.81 -20.83
C GLY A 94 -3.24 24.55 -20.04
N VAL A 95 -2.31 23.61 -20.17
CA VAL A 95 -2.32 22.35 -19.44
C VAL A 95 -0.94 22.13 -18.83
N PHE A 96 -0.90 21.86 -17.53
CA PHE A 96 0.28 21.38 -16.84
C PHE A 96 0.16 19.87 -16.68
N MET A 97 1.03 19.12 -17.39
CA MET A 97 1.08 17.66 -17.37
C MET A 97 2.14 17.23 -16.34
N GLN A 98 1.75 17.10 -15.08
CA GLN A 98 2.67 16.75 -14.01
C GLN A 98 3.15 15.29 -14.13
N ALA A 99 4.46 15.12 -14.11
CA ALA A 99 5.14 13.82 -14.03
C ALA A 99 6.11 13.81 -12.83
N ASN A 100 7.02 12.84 -12.75
CA ASN A 100 7.97 12.69 -11.66
C ASN A 100 9.16 13.67 -11.75
N GLY A 101 8.90 14.96 -11.65
CA GLY A 101 9.92 16.02 -11.80
C GLY A 101 11.03 16.03 -10.74
N ASN A 102 10.84 15.37 -9.60
CA ASN A 102 11.81 15.22 -8.52
C ASN A 102 12.59 13.89 -8.57
N GLY A 103 12.38 13.05 -9.59
CA GLY A 103 13.04 11.76 -9.74
C GLY A 103 13.47 11.45 -11.16
N ASN A 104 14.58 10.71 -11.31
CA ASN A 104 15.05 10.17 -12.58
C ASN A 104 14.70 8.67 -12.69
N ALA A 105 14.72 8.13 -13.90
CA ALA A 105 14.53 6.72 -14.18
C ALA A 105 13.17 6.13 -13.69
N GLY A 106 12.11 6.93 -13.68
CA GLY A 106 10.75 6.46 -13.49
C GLY A 106 10.27 5.57 -14.65
N GLU A 107 9.11 4.94 -14.47
CA GLU A 107 8.53 4.01 -15.43
C GLU A 107 8.41 4.63 -16.82
N PHE A 108 9.09 4.01 -17.80
CA PHE A 108 9.13 4.45 -19.18
C PHE A 108 9.31 5.98 -19.36
N CYS A 109 10.09 6.63 -18.50
CA CYS A 109 10.21 8.09 -18.46
C CYS A 109 10.56 8.71 -19.83
N ASP A 110 11.44 8.06 -20.60
CA ASP A 110 11.84 8.54 -21.92
C ASP A 110 10.68 8.48 -22.92
N LEU A 111 9.95 7.37 -22.97
CA LEU A 111 8.76 7.18 -23.79
C LEU A 111 7.65 8.14 -23.37
N ARG A 112 7.38 8.23 -22.07
CA ARG A 112 6.34 9.11 -21.52
C ARG A 112 6.61 10.56 -21.88
N ASN A 113 7.83 11.05 -21.70
CA ASN A 113 8.23 12.40 -22.07
C ASN A 113 8.11 12.64 -23.58
N TYR A 114 8.42 11.65 -24.41
CA TYR A 114 8.22 11.74 -25.85
C TYR A 114 6.75 11.92 -26.21
N VAL A 115 5.88 11.06 -25.71
CA VAL A 115 4.43 11.12 -25.98
C VAL A 115 3.83 12.43 -25.46
N LEU A 116 4.19 12.84 -24.23
CA LEU A 116 3.72 14.09 -23.64
C LEU A 116 4.13 15.31 -24.46
N SER A 117 5.41 15.43 -24.82
CA SER A 117 5.91 16.61 -25.54
C SER A 117 5.31 16.72 -26.95
N ARG A 118 5.20 15.58 -27.66
CA ARG A 118 4.59 15.55 -28.99
C ARG A 118 3.09 15.90 -28.96
N SER A 119 2.36 15.32 -27.97
CA SER A 119 0.92 15.55 -27.82
C SER A 119 0.59 16.97 -27.30
N LEU A 120 1.46 17.56 -26.47
CA LEU A 120 1.31 18.96 -26.04
C LEU A 120 1.53 19.93 -27.19
N TRP A 121 2.47 19.63 -28.09
CA TRP A 121 2.71 20.43 -29.31
C TRP A 121 1.58 20.30 -30.31
N ASP A 122 1.14 19.08 -30.58
CA ASP A 122 0.04 18.78 -31.48
C ASP A 122 -0.92 17.73 -30.89
N PRO A 123 -2.01 18.17 -30.26
CA PRO A 123 -3.01 17.26 -29.67
C PRO A 123 -3.78 16.42 -30.71
N SER A 124 -3.62 16.64 -31.99
CA SER A 124 -4.24 15.81 -33.02
C SER A 124 -3.55 14.48 -33.26
N LEU A 125 -2.29 14.36 -32.79
CA LEU A 125 -1.51 13.13 -32.91
C LEU A 125 -2.13 11.98 -32.12
N ASP A 126 -2.03 10.77 -32.66
CA ASP A 126 -2.46 9.55 -31.97
C ASP A 126 -1.40 9.07 -31.01
N SER A 127 -1.76 8.93 -29.74
CA SER A 127 -0.83 8.51 -28.68
C SER A 127 -0.26 7.12 -28.93
N ASN A 128 -1.03 6.17 -29.46
CA ASN A 128 -0.55 4.81 -29.72
C ASN A 128 0.45 4.82 -30.88
N ALA A 129 0.20 5.60 -31.93
CA ALA A 129 1.16 5.79 -33.02
C ALA A 129 2.49 6.40 -32.52
N LEU A 130 2.44 7.35 -31.58
CA LEU A 130 3.64 7.91 -30.95
C LEU A 130 4.40 6.87 -30.11
N VAL A 131 3.69 6.01 -29.38
CA VAL A 131 4.29 4.90 -28.63
C VAL A 131 4.99 3.92 -29.57
N GLU A 132 4.34 3.53 -30.67
CA GLU A 132 4.92 2.63 -31.68
C GLU A 132 6.15 3.25 -32.34
N GLU A 133 6.08 4.52 -32.74
CA GLU A 133 7.19 5.26 -33.34
C GLU A 133 8.39 5.29 -32.39
N PHE A 134 8.18 5.68 -31.13
CA PHE A 134 9.25 5.71 -30.12
C PHE A 134 9.86 4.32 -29.92
N CYS A 135 9.04 3.29 -29.69
CA CYS A 135 9.53 1.94 -29.46
C CYS A 135 10.37 1.45 -30.64
N ARG A 136 9.91 1.63 -31.87
CA ARG A 136 10.65 1.24 -33.08
C ARG A 136 11.98 1.93 -33.22
N LEU A 137 12.05 3.23 -32.92
CA LEU A 137 13.29 4.03 -33.05
C LEU A 137 14.23 3.79 -31.87
N HIS A 138 13.72 3.64 -30.67
CA HIS A 138 14.51 3.59 -29.44
C HIS A 138 14.95 2.16 -29.04
N TYR A 139 14.02 1.20 -29.14
CA TYR A 139 14.27 -0.20 -28.75
C TYR A 139 14.58 -1.11 -29.95
N GLN A 140 14.43 -0.64 -31.18
CA GLN A 140 14.80 -1.32 -32.43
C GLN A 140 14.28 -2.77 -32.47
N GLU A 141 15.17 -3.78 -32.47
CA GLU A 141 14.81 -5.20 -32.57
C GLU A 141 13.99 -5.69 -31.36
N ALA A 142 14.12 -5.05 -30.21
CA ALA A 142 13.34 -5.36 -29.02
C ALA A 142 11.95 -4.68 -29.00
N ALA A 143 11.68 -3.75 -29.92
CA ALA A 143 10.43 -2.99 -29.95
C ALA A 143 9.16 -3.85 -29.95
N PRO A 144 9.02 -4.93 -30.74
CA PRO A 144 7.81 -5.74 -30.74
C PRO A 144 7.47 -6.29 -29.34
N VAL A 145 8.48 -6.75 -28.58
CA VAL A 145 8.29 -7.30 -27.23
C VAL A 145 7.94 -6.21 -26.23
N LEU A 146 8.54 -5.01 -26.35
CA LEU A 146 8.20 -3.87 -25.49
C LEU A 146 6.76 -3.38 -25.75
N LEU A 147 6.32 -3.36 -26.99
CA LEU A 147 4.93 -3.04 -27.35
C LEU A 147 3.96 -4.09 -26.78
N GLU A 148 4.30 -5.38 -26.87
CA GLU A 148 3.52 -6.45 -26.23
C GLU A 148 3.42 -6.22 -24.72
N TYR A 149 4.53 -5.88 -24.06
CA TYR A 149 4.52 -5.59 -22.62
C TYR A 149 3.59 -4.40 -22.28
N ILE A 150 3.71 -3.28 -22.99
CA ILE A 150 2.87 -2.08 -22.77
C ILE A 150 1.39 -2.42 -22.94
N GLN A 151 1.06 -3.14 -24.03
CA GLN A 151 -0.30 -3.60 -24.29
C GLN A 151 -0.79 -4.56 -23.20
N PHE A 152 0.03 -5.54 -22.83
CA PHE A 152 -0.31 -6.54 -21.79
C PHE A 152 -0.67 -5.87 -20.46
N ILE A 153 0.12 -4.90 -19.98
CA ILE A 153 -0.15 -4.19 -18.72
C ILE A 153 -1.48 -3.43 -18.81
N ARG A 154 -1.73 -2.73 -19.91
CA ARG A 154 -2.98 -2.01 -20.14
C ARG A 154 -4.19 -2.94 -20.17
N GLU A 155 -4.17 -3.96 -21.02
CA GLU A 155 -5.28 -4.92 -21.14
C GLU A 155 -5.56 -5.67 -19.85
N ASN A 156 -4.52 -5.96 -19.05
CA ASN A 156 -4.70 -6.57 -17.74
C ASN A 156 -5.47 -5.64 -16.79
N ALA A 157 -5.14 -4.35 -16.75
CA ALA A 157 -5.84 -3.37 -15.93
C ALA A 157 -7.30 -3.17 -16.41
N GLU A 158 -7.53 -3.10 -17.72
CA GLU A 158 -8.87 -2.97 -18.32
C GLU A 158 -9.76 -4.21 -18.00
N ARG A 159 -9.24 -5.42 -18.20
CA ARG A 159 -9.98 -6.67 -17.87
C ARG A 159 -10.36 -6.78 -16.41
N ARG A 160 -9.54 -6.22 -15.53
CA ARG A 160 -9.80 -6.20 -14.08
C ARG A 160 -10.65 -5.01 -13.65
N GLN A 161 -11.12 -4.22 -14.62
CA GLN A 161 -11.92 -3.01 -14.36
C GLN A 161 -11.24 -2.05 -13.37
N CYS A 162 -9.93 -1.88 -13.51
CA CYS A 162 -9.16 -0.97 -12.67
C CYS A 162 -9.49 0.48 -13.02
N HIS A 163 -9.50 1.33 -12.00
CA HIS A 163 -9.65 2.78 -12.15
C HIS A 163 -8.57 3.50 -11.31
N PRO A 164 -7.27 3.33 -11.66
CA PRO A 164 -6.18 3.90 -10.88
C PRO A 164 -6.13 5.42 -11.02
N ASN A 165 -5.93 6.09 -9.90
CA ASN A 165 -5.52 7.49 -9.90
C ASN A 165 -3.99 7.62 -9.82
N CYS A 166 -3.49 8.85 -9.76
CA CYS A 166 -2.06 9.14 -9.70
C CYS A 166 -1.34 8.73 -8.41
N GLY A 167 -2.00 8.07 -7.47
CA GLY A 167 -1.44 7.52 -6.22
C GLY A 167 -1.78 6.05 -6.01
N ALA A 168 -2.21 5.35 -7.06
CA ALA A 168 -2.74 3.99 -7.00
C ALA A 168 -1.74 2.96 -6.45
N ALA A 169 -2.21 2.09 -5.57
CA ALA A 169 -1.46 0.94 -5.08
C ALA A 169 -1.34 -0.16 -6.15
N PRO A 170 -0.39 -1.10 -6.04
CA PRO A 170 -0.20 -2.18 -7.02
C PRO A 170 -1.47 -2.94 -7.36
N VAL A 171 -2.32 -3.23 -6.37
CA VAL A 171 -3.59 -3.95 -6.57
C VAL A 171 -4.60 -3.13 -7.38
N GLU A 172 -4.60 -1.81 -7.23
CA GLU A 172 -5.48 -0.89 -7.98
C GLU A 172 -5.03 -0.74 -9.44
N LEU A 173 -3.79 -1.11 -9.74
CA LEU A 173 -3.22 -1.24 -11.10
C LEU A 173 -3.43 -2.65 -11.68
N GLY A 174 -4.06 -3.56 -10.93
CA GLY A 174 -4.26 -4.95 -11.34
C GLY A 174 -2.98 -5.79 -11.35
N LEU A 175 -1.94 -5.35 -10.64
CA LEU A 175 -0.65 -6.06 -10.57
C LEU A 175 -0.76 -7.26 -9.62
N THR A 176 -0.45 -8.45 -10.13
CA THR A 176 -0.45 -9.72 -9.42
C THR A 176 0.86 -10.46 -9.65
N ASN A 177 1.08 -11.55 -8.94
CA ASN A 177 2.23 -12.44 -9.16
C ASN A 177 2.32 -12.91 -10.62
N GLU A 178 1.19 -13.32 -11.20
CA GLU A 178 1.12 -13.76 -12.60
C GLU A 178 1.56 -12.64 -13.56
N VAL A 179 1.07 -11.41 -13.32
CA VAL A 179 1.46 -10.24 -14.12
C VAL A 179 2.95 -9.96 -13.98
N ALA A 180 3.49 -10.03 -12.77
CA ALA A 180 4.91 -9.80 -12.52
C ALA A 180 5.79 -10.82 -13.21
N PHE A 181 5.45 -12.11 -13.15
CA PHE A 181 6.21 -13.18 -13.84
C PHE A 181 6.16 -13.02 -15.35
N LYS A 182 4.98 -12.71 -15.92
CA LYS A 182 4.87 -12.47 -17.36
C LYS A 182 5.66 -11.23 -17.78
N ALA A 183 5.63 -10.16 -16.99
CA ALA A 183 6.43 -8.97 -17.25
C ALA A 183 7.93 -9.28 -17.29
N MET A 184 8.45 -10.02 -16.30
CA MET A 184 9.85 -10.46 -16.28
C MET A 184 10.20 -11.28 -17.53
N ALA A 185 9.37 -12.26 -17.90
CA ALA A 185 9.61 -13.09 -19.07
C ALA A 185 9.63 -12.28 -20.39
N LEU A 186 8.79 -11.25 -20.51
CA LEU A 186 8.80 -10.35 -21.67
C LEU A 186 10.10 -9.53 -21.71
N PHE A 187 10.59 -9.03 -20.58
CA PHE A 187 11.86 -8.32 -20.57
C PHE A 187 13.06 -9.22 -20.83
N ASP A 188 13.05 -10.48 -20.41
CA ASP A 188 14.07 -11.46 -20.78
C ASP A 188 14.08 -11.68 -22.30
N GLN A 189 12.92 -11.80 -22.95
CA GLN A 189 12.81 -11.88 -24.40
C GLN A 189 13.30 -10.60 -25.10
N ALA A 190 12.94 -9.43 -24.58
CA ALA A 190 13.39 -8.15 -25.14
C ALA A 190 14.93 -7.99 -25.04
N LEU A 191 15.53 -8.40 -23.92
CA LEU A 191 16.98 -8.42 -23.74
C LEU A 191 17.69 -9.39 -24.68
N ALA A 192 17.07 -10.55 -24.93
CA ALA A 192 17.58 -11.54 -25.89
C ALA A 192 17.50 -11.04 -27.34
N ALA A 193 16.47 -10.23 -27.67
CA ALA A 193 16.32 -9.63 -28.98
C ALA A 193 17.30 -8.49 -29.28
N ALA A 194 17.79 -7.78 -28.23
CA ALA A 194 18.68 -6.64 -28.36
C ALA A 194 20.03 -7.02 -28.96
N ARG A 195 20.40 -6.41 -30.10
CA ARG A 195 21.64 -6.74 -30.86
C ARG A 195 22.81 -5.84 -30.56
N SER A 196 22.58 -4.66 -29.95
CA SER A 196 23.64 -3.73 -29.59
C SER A 196 23.62 -3.43 -28.09
N ASP A 197 24.77 -3.05 -27.53
CA ASP A 197 24.87 -2.64 -26.13
C ASP A 197 23.97 -1.42 -25.83
N ALA A 198 23.82 -0.52 -26.80
CA ALA A 198 22.96 0.64 -26.64
C ALA A 198 21.48 0.25 -26.53
N VAL A 199 21.01 -0.67 -27.34
CA VAL A 199 19.62 -1.18 -27.25
C VAL A 199 19.45 -2.00 -25.96
N ARG A 200 20.40 -2.85 -25.63
CA ARG A 200 20.41 -3.62 -24.37
C ARG A 200 20.28 -2.71 -23.17
N ALA A 201 21.07 -1.65 -23.06
CA ALA A 201 21.02 -0.68 -21.97
C ALA A 201 19.64 0.01 -21.87
N ARG A 202 19.02 0.36 -23.00
CA ARG A 202 17.67 0.94 -23.02
C ARG A 202 16.61 -0.04 -22.53
N VAL A 203 16.69 -1.31 -22.93
CA VAL A 203 15.79 -2.37 -22.48
C VAL A 203 16.00 -2.65 -20.99
N GLU A 204 17.23 -2.69 -20.50
CA GLU A 204 17.54 -2.83 -19.06
C GLU A 204 16.93 -1.69 -18.24
N LYS A 205 17.03 -0.42 -18.69
CA LYS A 205 16.35 0.71 -18.05
C LYS A 205 14.84 0.52 -18.02
N ALA A 206 14.26 0.10 -19.14
CA ALA A 206 12.81 -0.14 -19.26
C ALA A 206 12.33 -1.32 -18.41
N SER A 207 13.20 -2.26 -18.01
CA SER A 207 12.83 -3.43 -17.20
C SER A 207 12.64 -3.12 -15.70
N ILE A 208 13.10 -1.98 -15.20
CA ILE A 208 12.99 -1.60 -13.78
C ILE A 208 11.57 -1.80 -13.22
N PRO A 209 10.48 -1.40 -13.92
CA PRO A 209 9.11 -1.61 -13.46
C PRO A 209 8.73 -3.08 -13.27
N ALA A 210 9.26 -3.99 -14.07
CA ALA A 210 9.00 -5.42 -13.92
C ALA A 210 9.65 -5.98 -12.65
N TYR A 211 10.91 -5.60 -12.38
CA TYR A 211 11.60 -5.93 -11.12
C TYR A 211 10.84 -5.37 -9.92
N ARG A 212 10.44 -4.10 -9.99
CA ARG A 212 9.68 -3.45 -8.92
C ARG A 212 8.35 -4.14 -8.65
N THR A 213 7.63 -4.47 -9.71
CA THR A 213 6.36 -5.20 -9.60
C THR A 213 6.56 -6.53 -8.88
N LEU A 214 7.57 -7.31 -9.29
CA LEU A 214 7.83 -8.61 -8.68
C LEU A 214 8.21 -8.49 -7.19
N ILE A 215 9.03 -7.49 -6.82
CA ILE A 215 9.36 -7.23 -5.41
C ILE A 215 8.13 -6.89 -4.58
N LEU A 216 7.18 -6.11 -5.14
CA LEU A 216 6.00 -5.62 -4.41
C LEU A 216 4.88 -6.64 -4.28
N VAL A 217 4.55 -7.34 -5.38
CA VAL A 217 3.38 -8.21 -5.41
C VAL A 217 3.69 -9.62 -4.96
N ASN A 218 4.96 -10.03 -5.05
CA ASN A 218 5.36 -11.37 -4.72
C ASN A 218 5.69 -11.47 -3.23
N GLY A 219 4.73 -11.98 -2.50
CA GLY A 219 4.94 -12.37 -1.11
C GLY A 219 5.66 -13.70 -1.04
N TYR A 220 6.93 -13.74 -1.43
CA TYR A 220 7.71 -14.96 -1.26
C TYR A 220 7.75 -15.37 0.21
N PRO A 221 7.67 -16.68 0.45
CA PRO A 221 7.85 -17.21 1.79
C PRO A 221 9.20 -16.74 2.33
N TRP A 222 9.17 -16.34 3.56
CA TRP A 222 10.37 -16.14 4.35
C TRP A 222 10.55 -17.35 5.27
N ARG A 223 11.77 -17.58 5.69
CA ARG A 223 12.12 -18.62 6.64
C ARG A 223 12.98 -18.06 7.76
N VAL A 224 12.84 -18.66 8.92
CA VAL A 224 13.69 -18.34 10.08
C VAL A 224 14.60 -19.53 10.37
N GLU A 225 15.89 -19.28 10.26
CA GLU A 225 16.95 -20.25 10.56
C GLU A 225 17.99 -19.60 11.47
N ASN A 226 18.32 -20.24 12.59
CA ASN A 226 19.33 -19.77 13.54
C ASN A 226 19.11 -18.31 14.00
N GLY A 227 17.86 -17.92 14.29
CA GLY A 227 17.53 -16.57 14.71
C GLY A 227 17.58 -15.50 13.61
N ILE A 228 17.67 -15.89 12.36
CA ILE A 228 17.67 -14.98 11.20
C ILE A 228 16.44 -15.27 10.32
N CYS A 229 15.63 -14.25 10.08
CA CYS A 229 14.58 -14.23 9.07
C CYS A 229 15.19 -13.87 7.73
N ARG A 230 14.99 -14.70 6.71
CA ARG A 230 15.48 -14.48 5.33
C ARG A 230 14.35 -14.61 4.35
N ARG A 231 14.37 -13.79 3.29
CA ARG A 231 13.52 -14.01 2.12
C ARG A 231 14.03 -15.21 1.33
N ASP A 232 13.11 -16.03 0.88
CA ASP A 232 13.40 -17.25 0.13
C ASP A 232 12.94 -17.09 -1.33
N TRP A 233 13.73 -16.31 -2.09
CA TRP A 233 13.48 -16.11 -3.50
C TRP A 233 13.70 -17.42 -4.28
N PRO A 234 12.68 -17.91 -5.05
CA PRO A 234 12.88 -19.08 -5.90
C PRO A 234 13.80 -18.77 -7.08
N GLU A 235 14.41 -19.79 -7.66
CA GLU A 235 15.06 -19.67 -8.95
C GLU A 235 14.03 -19.32 -10.05
N PRO A 236 14.32 -18.43 -11.05
CA PRO A 236 15.62 -17.79 -11.29
C PRO A 236 15.79 -16.43 -10.58
N TYR A 237 14.95 -16.10 -9.58
CA TYR A 237 14.88 -14.76 -8.99
C TYR A 237 15.79 -14.57 -7.78
N ARG A 238 16.71 -15.52 -7.49
CA ARG A 238 17.79 -15.28 -6.54
C ARG A 238 18.61 -14.07 -6.97
N GLY A 239 18.81 -13.11 -6.05
CA GLY A 239 19.50 -11.85 -6.37
C GLY A 239 18.63 -10.80 -7.07
N LEU A 240 17.30 -10.96 -7.09
CA LEU A 240 16.36 -9.99 -7.66
C LEU A 240 16.56 -8.59 -7.07
N VAL A 241 16.62 -8.47 -5.74
CA VAL A 241 16.78 -7.17 -5.06
C VAL A 241 18.12 -6.52 -5.37
N PRO A 242 19.28 -7.18 -5.24
CA PRO A 242 20.55 -6.60 -5.68
C PRO A 242 20.54 -6.16 -7.15
N ARG A 243 19.95 -6.95 -8.05
CA ARG A 243 19.87 -6.58 -9.47
C ARG A 243 19.01 -5.35 -9.71
N TYR A 244 17.83 -5.28 -9.07
CA TYR A 244 16.98 -4.08 -9.11
C TYR A 244 17.74 -2.84 -8.64
N ILE A 245 18.40 -2.91 -7.48
CA ILE A 245 19.17 -1.79 -6.93
C ILE A 245 20.29 -1.37 -7.88
N ALA A 246 21.01 -2.34 -8.47
CA ALA A 246 22.08 -2.06 -9.42
C ALA A 246 21.55 -1.31 -10.67
N LEU A 247 20.43 -1.76 -11.24
CA LEU A 247 19.78 -1.10 -12.37
C LEU A 247 19.33 0.32 -12.01
N CYS A 248 18.67 0.50 -10.88
CA CYS A 248 18.24 1.82 -10.44
C CYS A 248 19.41 2.80 -10.27
N LYS A 249 20.51 2.36 -9.67
CA LYS A 249 21.73 3.17 -9.50
C LYS A 249 22.40 3.46 -10.85
N GLN A 250 22.51 2.47 -11.73
CA GLN A 250 23.09 2.61 -13.07
C GLN A 250 22.36 3.68 -13.90
N TYR A 251 21.02 3.73 -13.81
CA TYR A 251 20.21 4.66 -14.57
C TYR A 251 19.81 5.92 -13.80
N GLY A 252 20.44 6.17 -12.64
CA GLY A 252 20.36 7.43 -11.91
C GLY A 252 19.01 7.68 -11.22
N MET A 253 18.36 6.62 -10.74
CA MET A 253 17.13 6.78 -9.96
C MET A 253 17.44 7.52 -8.66
N THR A 254 16.74 8.62 -8.42
CA THR A 254 16.89 9.46 -7.22
C THR A 254 15.73 9.30 -6.24
N MET A 255 14.52 9.10 -6.75
CA MET A 255 13.29 8.94 -5.96
C MET A 255 12.50 7.74 -6.47
N VAL A 256 11.90 6.97 -5.57
CA VAL A 256 10.96 5.88 -5.90
C VAL A 256 9.50 6.29 -5.75
N SER A 257 9.26 7.41 -5.06
CA SER A 257 7.97 8.08 -4.93
C SER A 257 8.17 9.56 -4.66
N GLU A 258 7.11 10.33 -4.57
CA GLU A 258 7.18 11.77 -4.27
C GLU A 258 7.91 12.08 -2.96
N GLN A 259 7.84 11.18 -1.97
CA GLN A 259 8.34 11.40 -0.62
C GLN A 259 9.46 10.45 -0.18
N LEU A 260 9.85 9.48 -1.01
CA LEU A 260 10.80 8.44 -0.64
C LEU A 260 11.98 8.44 -1.61
N SER A 261 13.17 8.72 -1.07
CA SER A 261 14.40 8.65 -1.85
C SER A 261 14.72 7.20 -2.25
N ALA A 262 15.37 7.04 -3.40
CA ALA A 262 15.80 5.73 -3.86
C ALA A 262 16.78 5.07 -2.87
N GLN A 263 17.73 5.83 -2.31
CA GLN A 263 18.69 5.28 -1.36
C GLN A 263 18.00 4.75 -0.09
N GLU A 264 17.09 5.53 0.48
CA GLU A 264 16.33 5.08 1.66
C GLU A 264 15.52 3.81 1.38
N TYR A 265 14.90 3.74 0.19
CA TYR A 265 14.18 2.54 -0.23
C TYR A 265 15.11 1.33 -0.41
N PHE A 266 16.28 1.51 -1.02
CA PHE A 266 17.27 0.45 -1.20
C PHE A 266 17.78 -0.10 0.15
N ASP A 267 18.05 0.79 1.10
CA ASP A 267 18.47 0.39 2.44
C ASP A 267 17.39 -0.45 3.15
N ARG A 268 16.11 -0.08 2.97
CA ARG A 268 14.97 -0.87 3.44
C ARG A 268 14.92 -2.25 2.79
N LEU A 269 15.05 -2.33 1.46
CA LEU A 269 15.03 -3.61 0.74
C LEU A 269 16.14 -4.54 1.20
N VAL A 270 17.38 -4.03 1.34
CA VAL A 270 18.52 -4.82 1.82
C VAL A 270 18.26 -5.36 3.23
N LYS A 271 17.76 -4.53 4.14
CA LYS A 271 17.38 -4.97 5.49
C LYS A 271 16.33 -6.08 5.47
N MET A 272 15.36 -6.00 4.55
CA MET A 272 14.29 -6.99 4.45
C MET A 272 14.74 -8.34 3.87
N GLU A 273 15.90 -8.42 3.21
CA GLU A 273 16.43 -9.69 2.68
C GLU A 273 16.90 -10.63 3.80
N SER A 274 17.41 -10.05 4.89
CA SER A 274 17.90 -10.82 6.04
C SER A 274 17.91 -9.96 7.29
N MET A 275 17.23 -10.38 8.35
CA MET A 275 17.17 -9.64 9.61
C MET A 275 17.06 -10.55 10.82
N PRO A 276 17.52 -10.10 12.00
CA PRO A 276 17.32 -10.84 13.25
C PRO A 276 15.86 -11.14 13.52
N ALA A 277 15.58 -12.33 14.02
CA ALA A 277 14.25 -12.76 14.39
C ALA A 277 14.27 -13.45 15.76
N LEU A 278 13.28 -13.14 16.57
CA LEU A 278 13.01 -13.82 17.82
C LEU A 278 11.84 -14.79 17.63
N ARG A 279 12.00 -16.02 18.08
CA ARG A 279 10.98 -17.06 17.93
C ARG A 279 10.74 -17.74 19.28
N ILE A 280 9.46 -17.90 19.60
CA ILE A 280 8.99 -18.73 20.72
C ILE A 280 7.91 -19.68 20.23
N GLU A 281 7.83 -20.84 20.85
CA GLU A 281 6.79 -21.82 20.50
C GLU A 281 6.43 -22.73 21.68
N ASN A 282 5.18 -23.19 21.66
CA ASN A 282 4.67 -24.22 22.58
C ASN A 282 3.91 -25.30 21.80
N GLY A 283 3.09 -26.09 22.45
CA GLY A 283 2.26 -27.12 21.79
C GLY A 283 1.23 -26.54 20.81
N THR A 284 0.75 -25.33 21.05
CA THR A 284 -0.33 -24.69 20.27
C THR A 284 0.18 -23.67 19.27
N TRP A 285 1.15 -22.85 19.66
CA TRP A 285 1.57 -21.68 18.89
C TRP A 285 3.05 -21.70 18.52
N ARG A 286 3.36 -21.12 17.38
CA ARG A 286 4.69 -20.63 17.03
C ARG A 286 4.59 -19.16 16.61
N LEU A 287 5.37 -18.30 17.27
CA LEU A 287 5.43 -16.88 17.05
C LEU A 287 6.82 -16.47 16.55
N THR A 288 6.86 -15.54 15.59
CA THR A 288 8.11 -14.93 15.13
C THR A 288 7.96 -13.40 15.13
N VAL A 289 8.91 -12.74 15.78
CA VAL A 289 8.98 -11.27 15.89
C VAL A 289 10.26 -10.78 15.22
N LEU A 290 10.18 -9.66 14.53
CA LEU A 290 11.30 -8.95 13.90
C LEU A 290 11.61 -7.68 14.71
N PRO A 291 12.60 -7.69 15.62
CA PRO A 291 12.91 -6.54 16.46
C PRO A 291 13.24 -5.29 15.66
N GLU A 292 14.06 -5.42 14.61
CA GLU A 292 14.47 -4.29 13.75
C GLU A 292 13.35 -3.70 12.88
N GLN A 293 12.19 -4.37 12.83
CA GLN A 293 10.97 -3.88 12.18
C GLN A 293 9.92 -3.45 13.20
N ASN A 294 10.22 -2.51 14.06
CA ASN A 294 9.31 -2.01 15.09
C ASN A 294 8.78 -3.10 16.05
N GLY A 295 9.57 -4.17 16.26
CA GLY A 295 9.15 -5.31 17.08
C GLY A 295 7.92 -6.02 16.52
N LYS A 296 7.78 -6.09 15.22
CA LYS A 296 6.59 -6.60 14.53
C LYS A 296 6.47 -8.11 14.66
N LEU A 297 5.28 -8.59 15.06
CA LEU A 297 4.93 -10.01 15.00
C LEU A 297 4.55 -10.37 13.55
N VAL A 298 5.37 -11.17 12.89
CA VAL A 298 5.21 -11.55 11.48
C VAL A 298 4.67 -12.96 11.28
N GLU A 299 4.73 -13.80 12.30
CA GLU A 299 4.18 -15.15 12.29
C GLU A 299 3.35 -15.39 13.55
N MET A 300 2.11 -15.78 13.36
CA MET A 300 1.20 -16.29 14.38
C MET A 300 0.66 -17.62 13.85
N PHE A 301 1.46 -18.69 14.03
CA PHE A 301 1.16 -20.00 13.47
C PHE A 301 0.48 -20.89 14.50
N HIS A 302 -0.76 -21.28 14.22
CA HIS A 302 -1.54 -22.19 15.04
C HIS A 302 -1.24 -23.64 14.64
N LYS A 303 -0.43 -24.35 15.44
CA LYS A 303 0.08 -25.70 15.14
C LYS A 303 -1.04 -26.73 14.92
N PRO A 304 -2.10 -26.80 15.76
CA PRO A 304 -3.16 -27.80 15.59
C PRO A 304 -3.88 -27.72 14.26
N THR A 305 -4.01 -26.54 13.65
CA THR A 305 -4.69 -26.36 12.35
C THR A 305 -3.73 -26.21 11.20
N GLY A 306 -2.42 -26.10 11.45
CA GLY A 306 -1.41 -25.84 10.40
C GLY A 306 -1.55 -24.48 9.72
N ARG A 307 -2.23 -23.49 10.34
CA ARG A 307 -2.53 -22.19 9.76
C ARG A 307 -1.70 -21.07 10.37
N CYS A 308 -1.19 -20.18 9.52
CA CYS A 308 -0.70 -18.88 9.94
C CYS A 308 -1.86 -17.88 9.90
N LEU A 309 -2.11 -17.18 11.02
CA LEU A 309 -3.22 -16.21 11.12
C LEU A 309 -2.83 -14.84 10.58
N LEU A 310 -1.55 -14.57 10.42
CA LEU A 310 -1.04 -13.38 9.74
C LEU A 310 -0.68 -13.75 8.30
N PRO A 311 -0.87 -12.85 7.32
CA PRO A 311 -0.40 -13.10 5.97
C PRO A 311 1.11 -13.36 5.99
N ALA A 312 1.55 -14.46 5.40
CA ALA A 312 2.97 -14.86 5.34
C ALA A 312 3.79 -13.97 4.37
N ILE A 313 3.34 -12.74 4.11
CA ILE A 313 3.87 -11.83 3.10
C ILE A 313 4.58 -10.70 3.79
N LEU A 314 5.91 -10.70 3.76
CA LEU A 314 6.70 -9.50 4.03
C LEU A 314 6.64 -8.63 2.78
N ARG A 315 5.71 -7.69 2.75
CA ARG A 315 5.66 -6.65 1.73
C ARG A 315 6.71 -5.58 2.05
N ASP A 316 7.15 -4.85 1.03
CA ASP A 316 8.07 -3.72 1.22
C ASP A 316 7.40 -2.54 1.95
N ASN A 317 6.07 -2.47 1.93
CA ASN A 317 5.32 -1.61 2.81
C ASN A 317 5.10 -2.32 4.15
N ILE A 318 5.91 -1.98 5.10
CA ILE A 318 6.06 -2.55 6.43
C ILE A 318 4.81 -2.44 7.30
N LEU A 319 3.84 -1.66 6.90
CA LEU A 319 2.57 -1.53 7.60
C LEU A 319 1.55 -2.60 7.18
N GLN A 320 1.92 -3.53 6.30
CA GLN A 320 1.00 -4.55 5.78
C GLN A 320 1.50 -5.96 6.11
N GLY A 321 0.58 -6.81 6.52
CA GLY A 321 0.81 -8.25 6.64
C GLY A 321 1.35 -8.74 7.98
N ALA A 322 1.24 -7.96 9.06
CA ALA A 322 1.75 -8.34 10.37
C ALA A 322 1.00 -7.64 11.50
N LEU A 323 1.30 -7.99 12.76
CA LEU A 323 0.83 -7.25 13.91
C LEU A 323 1.84 -6.20 14.32
N ASP A 324 1.41 -4.95 14.29
CA ASP A 324 2.20 -3.77 14.66
C ASP A 324 1.55 -3.02 15.82
N GLU A 325 2.35 -2.51 16.72
CA GLU A 325 1.94 -1.60 17.78
C GLU A 325 2.60 -0.24 17.58
N VAL A 326 1.79 0.78 17.38
CA VAL A 326 2.29 2.14 17.19
C VAL A 326 1.72 3.07 18.25
N GLY A 327 2.58 3.91 18.80
CA GLY A 327 2.13 5.05 19.58
C GLY A 327 1.73 6.18 18.64
N GLN A 328 0.60 6.83 18.88
CA GLN A 328 0.26 8.09 18.22
C GLN A 328 0.87 9.28 18.96
N MET A 329 0.91 10.45 18.30
CA MET A 329 1.36 11.72 18.90
C MET A 329 2.85 11.78 19.25
N GLY A 330 3.70 11.52 18.25
CA GLY A 330 5.16 11.74 18.34
C GLY A 330 5.99 10.48 18.59
N LEU A 331 5.35 9.32 18.76
CA LEU A 331 6.02 8.05 18.56
C LEU A 331 5.85 7.71 17.07
N ALA A 332 6.79 8.16 16.25
CA ALA A 332 6.75 7.89 14.82
C ALA A 332 6.62 6.38 14.58
N SER A 333 5.60 5.99 13.86
CA SER A 333 5.46 4.65 13.30
C SER A 333 6.47 4.48 12.16
N ASN A 334 7.75 4.63 12.47
CA ASN A 334 8.76 4.29 11.48
C ASN A 334 8.89 2.77 11.47
N ALA A 335 8.56 2.23 10.37
CA ALA A 335 8.56 0.82 10.09
C ALA A 335 9.89 0.11 10.36
N PHE A 336 10.99 0.83 10.43
CA PHE A 336 12.33 0.35 10.75
C PHE A 336 12.87 0.87 12.10
N THR A 337 12.00 1.31 12.99
CA THR A 337 12.44 1.61 14.33
C THR A 337 12.82 0.30 15.03
N ALA A 338 14.07 0.16 15.38
CA ALA A 338 14.60 -1.02 16.01
C ALA A 338 14.20 -1.09 17.50
N PHE A 339 13.88 -2.28 17.93
CA PHE A 339 13.88 -2.69 19.33
C PHE A 339 15.09 -3.55 19.60
N GLU A 340 15.65 -3.46 20.78
CA GLU A 340 16.44 -4.52 21.37
C GLU A 340 15.49 -5.60 21.88
N GLY A 341 15.85 -6.88 21.71
CA GLY A 341 14.93 -7.93 22.08
C GLY A 341 15.63 -9.23 22.47
N GLU A 342 14.99 -9.97 23.36
CA GLU A 342 15.40 -11.30 23.80
C GLU A 342 14.20 -12.25 23.85
N ALA A 343 14.45 -13.53 23.67
CA ALA A 343 13.46 -14.58 23.78
C ALA A 343 13.88 -15.63 24.81
N ASP A 344 12.96 -15.97 25.72
CA ASP A 344 13.03 -17.13 26.60
C ASP A 344 12.20 -18.29 26.04
N ALA A 345 11.92 -19.31 26.80
CA ALA A 345 11.15 -20.48 26.35
C ALA A 345 9.70 -20.12 25.94
N ASP A 346 9.05 -19.20 26.62
CA ASP A 346 7.63 -18.86 26.50
C ASP A 346 7.33 -17.39 26.27
N ARG A 347 8.37 -16.53 26.21
CA ARG A 347 8.17 -15.09 26.07
C ARG A 347 9.26 -14.40 25.25
N ILE A 348 8.84 -13.31 24.61
CA ILE A 348 9.72 -12.33 23.97
C ILE A 348 9.60 -11.02 24.73
N ARG A 349 10.73 -10.41 25.05
CA ARG A 349 10.81 -9.05 25.58
C ARG A 349 11.44 -8.14 24.55
N LEU A 350 10.85 -6.97 24.35
CA LEU A 350 11.32 -5.93 23.44
C LEU A 350 11.46 -4.63 24.23
N HIS A 351 12.55 -3.93 24.00
CA HIS A 351 12.84 -2.65 24.63
C HIS A 351 13.37 -1.66 23.62
N ARG A 352 12.98 -0.38 23.74
CA ARG A 352 13.48 0.72 22.92
C ARG A 352 13.55 2.01 23.72
N SER A 353 14.67 2.74 23.61
CA SER A 353 14.79 4.11 24.08
C SER A 353 14.36 5.10 23.01
N LEU A 354 13.74 6.21 23.42
CA LEU A 354 13.33 7.33 22.59
C LEU A 354 14.26 8.52 22.81
N ASP A 355 14.28 9.48 21.87
CA ASP A 355 15.16 10.64 21.90
C ASP A 355 14.95 11.55 23.12
N ASP A 356 13.74 11.56 23.68
CA ASP A 356 13.38 12.31 24.89
C ASP A 356 13.71 11.58 26.20
N GLY A 357 14.41 10.46 26.12
CA GLY A 357 14.76 9.58 27.25
C GLY A 357 13.63 8.66 27.71
N SER A 358 12.46 8.73 27.11
CA SER A 358 11.36 7.78 27.34
C SER A 358 11.72 6.39 26.82
N THR A 359 11.08 5.34 27.37
CA THR A 359 11.30 3.96 26.92
C THR A 359 9.99 3.28 26.56
N VAL A 360 10.05 2.40 25.57
CA VAL A 360 8.94 1.51 25.20
C VAL A 360 9.35 0.08 25.51
N GLU A 361 8.52 -0.60 26.28
CA GLU A 361 8.69 -2.01 26.59
C GLU A 361 7.50 -2.80 26.09
N ARG A 362 7.74 -3.99 25.54
CA ARG A 362 6.69 -4.94 25.14
C ARG A 362 7.07 -6.34 25.57
N VAL A 363 6.13 -7.05 26.14
CA VAL A 363 6.27 -8.46 26.51
C VAL A 363 5.19 -9.27 25.80
N ILE A 364 5.61 -10.29 25.06
CA ILE A 364 4.73 -11.26 24.40
C ILE A 364 4.94 -12.59 25.07
N ARG A 365 3.86 -13.21 25.57
CA ARG A 365 3.92 -14.51 26.28
C ARG A 365 3.00 -15.54 25.67
N LEU A 366 3.45 -16.78 25.60
CA LEU A 366 2.64 -17.94 25.31
C LEU A 366 2.12 -18.56 26.62
N GLN A 367 0.79 -18.61 26.76
CA GLN A 367 0.11 -19.19 27.89
C GLN A 367 -0.90 -20.23 27.38
N ASP A 368 -0.46 -21.49 27.21
CA ASP A 368 -1.23 -22.57 26.60
C ASP A 368 -1.81 -22.16 25.23
N GLU A 369 -3.11 -21.91 25.13
CA GLU A 369 -3.82 -21.51 23.92
C GLU A 369 -3.89 -19.98 23.72
N VAL A 370 -3.33 -19.20 24.65
CA VAL A 370 -3.42 -17.75 24.67
C VAL A 370 -2.08 -17.11 24.32
N ILE A 371 -2.11 -16.09 23.49
CA ILE A 371 -0.99 -15.19 23.27
C ILE A 371 -1.28 -13.89 24.01
N ALA A 372 -0.52 -13.57 25.02
CA ALA A 372 -0.69 -12.37 25.85
C ALA A 372 0.34 -11.30 25.49
N PHE A 373 -0.13 -10.05 25.36
CA PHE A 373 0.68 -8.86 25.13
C PHE A 373 0.54 -7.89 26.29
N GLU A 374 1.67 -7.34 26.72
CA GLU A 374 1.77 -6.23 27.64
C GLU A 374 2.75 -5.21 27.09
N SER A 375 2.32 -3.96 26.95
CA SER A 375 3.16 -2.87 26.43
C SER A 375 3.10 -1.67 27.34
N HIS A 376 4.26 -1.02 27.55
CA HIS A 376 4.42 0.15 28.42
C HIS A 376 5.21 1.24 27.69
N ILE A 377 4.76 2.49 27.81
CA ILE A 377 5.54 3.67 27.46
C ILE A 377 5.86 4.39 28.75
N HIS A 378 7.09 4.33 29.20
CA HIS A 378 7.59 5.06 30.36
C HIS A 378 8.03 6.44 29.91
N HIS A 379 7.25 7.46 30.24
CA HIS A 379 7.55 8.83 29.83
C HIS A 379 8.58 9.46 30.74
N ARG A 380 9.71 9.93 30.17
CA ARG A 380 10.82 10.60 30.86
C ARG A 380 11.15 11.98 30.29
N GLY A 381 10.40 12.43 29.30
CA GLY A 381 10.59 13.76 28.71
C GLY A 381 10.30 14.88 29.73
N PRO A 382 10.69 16.13 29.42
CA PRO A 382 10.66 17.24 30.36
C PRO A 382 9.26 17.81 30.67
N ALA A 383 8.24 17.47 29.89
CA ALA A 383 6.87 17.99 30.03
C ALA A 383 5.85 16.87 29.83
N PRO A 384 4.63 17.00 30.39
CA PRO A 384 3.54 16.06 30.13
C PRO A 384 3.30 15.87 28.62
N LYS A 385 2.99 14.65 28.20
CA LYS A 385 2.79 14.28 26.81
C LYS A 385 1.49 13.49 26.65
N LEU A 386 0.70 13.84 25.64
CA LEU A 386 -0.48 13.07 25.27
C LEU A 386 -0.06 11.82 24.53
N LEU A 387 -0.33 10.63 25.07
CA LEU A 387 0.07 9.34 24.54
C LEU A 387 -1.16 8.46 24.29
N GLN A 388 -1.05 7.60 23.28
CA GLN A 388 -2.04 6.60 22.93
C GLN A 388 -1.34 5.41 22.26
N PHE A 389 -1.73 4.18 22.60
CA PHE A 389 -1.40 3.01 21.80
C PHE A 389 -2.40 2.78 20.68
N ARG A 390 -1.91 2.32 19.53
CA ARG A 390 -2.70 1.74 18.46
C ARG A 390 -2.13 0.36 18.14
N VAL A 391 -2.92 -0.69 18.33
CA VAL A 391 -2.60 -2.06 17.94
C VAL A 391 -3.21 -2.31 16.57
N ARG A 392 -2.41 -2.78 15.62
CA ARG A 392 -2.78 -2.95 14.21
C ARG A 392 -2.50 -4.37 13.73
N PRO A 393 -3.32 -5.35 14.09
CA PRO A 393 -3.21 -6.69 13.53
C PRO A 393 -3.83 -6.73 12.13
N GLU A 394 -3.08 -7.25 11.18
CA GLU A 394 -3.56 -7.52 9.83
C GLU A 394 -3.69 -9.04 9.68
N PHE A 395 -4.86 -9.58 9.98
CA PHE A 395 -5.12 -11.00 9.88
C PHE A 395 -5.42 -11.43 8.45
N ASP A 396 -5.01 -12.67 8.11
CA ASP A 396 -5.43 -13.33 6.89
C ASP A 396 -6.92 -13.73 7.01
N ALA A 397 -7.74 -13.27 6.06
CA ALA A 397 -9.14 -13.65 6.01
C ALA A 397 -9.38 -15.05 5.44
N PHE A 398 -8.33 -15.72 4.93
CA PHE A 398 -8.36 -17.05 4.30
C PHE A 398 -9.26 -17.19 3.08
N THR A 399 -9.74 -16.10 2.51
CA THR A 399 -10.63 -16.11 1.36
C THR A 399 -10.46 -14.86 0.50
N GLY A 400 -10.59 -15.01 -0.81
CA GLY A 400 -10.70 -13.87 -1.74
C GLY A 400 -12.11 -13.29 -1.85
N SER A 401 -13.10 -13.85 -1.11
CA SER A 401 -14.48 -13.39 -1.13
C SER A 401 -14.64 -12.06 -0.40
N THR A 402 -15.47 -11.18 -0.97
CA THR A 402 -15.95 -9.96 -0.32
C THR A 402 -17.28 -10.19 0.41
N ASP A 403 -17.78 -11.43 0.38
CA ASP A 403 -19.09 -11.78 0.93
C ASP A 403 -19.06 -11.77 2.48
N SER A 404 -19.94 -10.99 3.07
CA SER A 404 -20.11 -10.91 4.52
C SER A 404 -20.68 -12.20 5.14
N ASP A 405 -21.20 -13.13 4.31
CA ASP A 405 -21.66 -14.42 4.78
C ASP A 405 -20.50 -15.42 4.94
N VAL A 406 -19.39 -15.21 4.22
CA VAL A 406 -18.17 -16.00 4.34
C VAL A 406 -17.35 -15.61 5.56
N VAL A 407 -17.14 -14.30 5.78
CA VAL A 407 -16.38 -13.80 6.93
C VAL A 407 -17.28 -12.90 7.78
N SER A 408 -17.43 -13.23 9.04
CA SER A 408 -18.17 -12.45 10.02
C SER A 408 -17.27 -11.78 11.03
N VAL A 409 -17.61 -10.57 11.44
CA VAL A 409 -16.91 -9.81 12.49
C VAL A 409 -17.85 -9.58 13.66
N TYR A 410 -17.30 -9.66 14.87
CA TYR A 410 -18.04 -9.61 16.12
C TYR A 410 -17.38 -8.65 17.10
N ILE A 411 -18.23 -7.94 17.87
CA ILE A 411 -17.80 -7.16 19.03
C ILE A 411 -18.50 -7.69 20.28
N LYS A 412 -17.81 -7.72 21.40
CA LYS A 412 -18.35 -8.09 22.70
C LYS A 412 -18.69 -6.85 23.51
N ALA A 413 -19.95 -6.75 23.92
CA ALA A 413 -20.38 -5.85 24.98
C ALA A 413 -20.65 -6.68 26.26
N GLU A 414 -21.90 -6.95 26.59
CA GLU A 414 -22.32 -7.98 27.54
C GLU A 414 -22.38 -9.35 26.86
N GLU A 415 -22.84 -9.37 25.62
CA GLU A 415 -22.90 -10.53 24.74
C GLU A 415 -22.20 -10.21 23.40
N TRP A 416 -21.82 -11.26 22.66
CA TRP A 416 -21.24 -11.08 21.31
C TRP A 416 -22.30 -10.63 20.31
N GLU A 417 -22.00 -9.56 19.56
CA GLU A 417 -22.82 -9.02 18.49
C GLU A 417 -22.11 -9.11 17.14
N LYS A 418 -22.76 -9.65 16.13
CA LYS A 418 -22.27 -9.62 14.75
C LYS A 418 -22.46 -8.23 14.16
N ILE A 419 -21.38 -7.58 13.72
CA ILE A 419 -21.36 -6.18 13.31
C ILE A 419 -21.12 -5.93 11.80
N ASN A 420 -20.84 -6.96 11.02
CA ASN A 420 -20.46 -6.82 9.61
C ASN A 420 -21.65 -6.78 8.64
N ARG A 421 -22.68 -6.01 8.96
CA ARG A 421 -23.81 -5.82 8.07
C ARG A 421 -23.43 -4.92 6.88
N GLY A 422 -23.14 -5.53 5.71
CA GLY A 422 -23.00 -4.80 4.45
C GLY A 422 -21.70 -4.02 4.28
N TRP A 423 -20.61 -4.44 4.90
CA TRP A 423 -19.30 -3.79 4.80
C TRP A 423 -18.53 -4.23 3.55
N ALA A 424 -18.78 -3.58 2.44
CA ALA A 424 -17.92 -3.66 1.26
C ALA A 424 -17.13 -2.37 1.11
N GLY A 425 -15.83 -2.41 1.40
CA GLY A 425 -14.87 -1.40 0.98
C GLY A 425 -14.61 -0.20 1.89
N ASN A 426 -13.37 0.33 1.80
CA ASN A 426 -12.84 1.47 2.52
C ASN A 426 -13.34 2.85 2.06
N SER A 427 -14.33 2.96 1.19
CA SER A 427 -14.65 4.19 0.46
C SER A 427 -16.03 4.80 0.77
N GLY A 428 -16.68 4.40 1.86
CA GLY A 428 -17.96 5.02 2.27
C GLY A 428 -17.75 6.32 3.06
N PRO A 429 -18.71 7.25 3.01
CA PRO A 429 -18.62 8.54 3.70
C PRO A 429 -18.76 8.46 5.22
N ASP A 430 -18.95 7.29 5.79
CA ASP A 430 -19.19 7.09 7.23
C ASP A 430 -17.87 7.21 8.02
N LYS A 431 -17.62 8.42 8.51
CA LYS A 431 -16.55 8.71 9.46
C LYS A 431 -16.78 8.09 10.85
N ASP A 432 -17.93 7.48 11.11
CA ASP A 432 -18.30 6.86 12.39
C ASP A 432 -17.94 5.38 12.52
N ARG A 433 -16.92 4.93 11.80
CA ARG A 433 -16.41 3.54 11.83
C ARG A 433 -15.64 3.17 13.10
N MET A 434 -15.48 4.09 14.02
CA MET A 434 -14.95 3.83 15.34
C MET A 434 -16.05 3.18 16.18
N LEU A 435 -16.03 1.87 16.27
CA LEU A 435 -16.92 1.12 17.11
C LEU A 435 -16.68 1.55 18.57
N ARG A 436 -17.72 1.99 19.26
CA ARG A 436 -17.59 2.32 20.69
C ARG A 436 -17.43 1.01 21.45
N ALA A 437 -16.22 0.78 21.97
CA ALA A 437 -15.92 -0.41 22.78
C ALA A 437 -16.81 -0.44 24.02
N ARG A 438 -17.62 -1.48 24.09
CA ARG A 438 -18.32 -1.85 25.32
C ARG A 438 -18.03 -3.34 25.51
N GLY A 439 -17.17 -3.70 26.47
CA GLY A 439 -17.11 -5.07 26.93
C GLY A 439 -15.90 -5.93 26.57
N GLY A 440 -14.80 -5.39 26.02
CA GLY A 440 -13.50 -6.05 26.08
C GLY A 440 -13.24 -7.21 25.13
N GLY A 441 -13.97 -7.35 24.02
CA GLY A 441 -13.70 -8.37 23.01
C GLY A 441 -13.97 -7.91 21.58
N PHE A 442 -13.14 -8.38 20.63
CA PHE A 442 -13.26 -8.15 19.19
C PHE A 442 -12.82 -9.41 18.46
N ALA A 443 -13.58 -9.86 17.46
CA ALA A 443 -13.27 -11.10 16.76
C ALA A 443 -13.68 -11.08 15.29
N TYR A 444 -13.04 -11.92 14.49
CA TYR A 444 -13.56 -12.32 13.19
C TYR A 444 -13.57 -13.85 13.06
N PHE A 445 -14.42 -14.36 12.18
CA PHE A 445 -14.51 -15.78 11.88
C PHE A 445 -14.85 -16.00 10.41
N ASN A 446 -14.09 -16.88 9.75
CA ASN A 446 -14.37 -17.34 8.39
C ASN A 446 -15.13 -18.67 8.46
N HIS A 447 -16.36 -18.70 7.95
CA HIS A 447 -17.30 -19.83 8.02
C HIS A 447 -16.92 -20.98 7.07
N GLU A 448 -16.24 -20.70 5.95
CA GLU A 448 -15.83 -21.73 4.99
C GLU A 448 -14.65 -22.53 5.52
N VAL A 449 -13.63 -21.86 6.04
CA VAL A 449 -12.41 -22.52 6.53
C VAL A 449 -12.44 -22.85 8.01
N LYS A 450 -13.53 -22.46 8.72
CA LYS A 450 -13.74 -22.67 10.16
C LYS A 450 -12.55 -22.23 10.99
N ALA A 451 -12.13 -21.00 10.76
CA ALA A 451 -11.00 -20.39 11.45
C ALA A 451 -11.23 -18.90 11.69
N GLY A 452 -10.76 -18.42 12.83
CA GLY A 452 -10.84 -17.01 13.17
C GLY A 452 -9.93 -16.64 14.33
N VAL A 453 -10.01 -15.38 14.73
CA VAL A 453 -9.24 -14.82 15.83
C VAL A 453 -10.16 -14.02 16.74
N ARG A 454 -9.95 -14.18 18.04
CA ARG A 454 -10.55 -13.34 19.08
C ARG A 454 -9.45 -12.54 19.78
N ILE A 455 -9.72 -11.27 19.99
CA ILE A 455 -8.90 -10.36 20.82
C ILE A 455 -9.69 -10.05 22.07
N ASP A 456 -9.12 -10.32 23.24
CA ASP A 456 -9.66 -9.91 24.54
C ASP A 456 -8.80 -8.78 25.08
N TYR A 457 -9.42 -7.77 25.66
CA TYR A 457 -8.77 -6.61 26.26
C TYR A 457 -9.56 -6.07 27.45
N PRO A 458 -8.90 -5.45 28.46
CA PRO A 458 -9.61 -4.77 29.55
C PRO A 458 -10.44 -3.60 28.97
N PRO A 459 -11.76 -3.50 29.25
CA PRO A 459 -12.62 -2.48 28.69
C PRO A 459 -12.13 -1.05 28.93
N ASP A 460 -11.52 -0.81 30.08
CA ASP A 460 -11.05 0.52 30.48
C ASP A 460 -9.76 0.94 29.76
N CYS A 461 -9.04 0.00 29.15
CA CYS A 461 -7.80 0.26 28.43
C CYS A 461 -8.03 0.67 26.96
N VAL A 462 -9.18 0.32 26.37
CA VAL A 462 -9.47 0.56 24.96
C VAL A 462 -10.57 1.61 24.80
N LYS A 463 -10.24 2.70 24.11
CA LYS A 463 -11.19 3.78 23.74
C LYS A 463 -12.15 3.30 22.67
N SER A 464 -11.59 2.66 21.64
CA SER A 464 -12.36 2.18 20.50
C SER A 464 -11.64 1.09 19.73
N PRO A 465 -12.33 0.00 19.36
CA PRO A 465 -11.90 -0.88 18.29
C PRO A 465 -12.26 -0.29 16.94
N GLN A 466 -11.47 -0.57 15.92
CA GLN A 466 -11.71 -0.15 14.55
C GLN A 466 -11.57 -1.35 13.61
N LEU A 467 -12.58 -1.56 12.76
CA LEU A 467 -12.54 -2.58 11.73
C LEU A 467 -12.06 -1.98 10.41
N TRP A 468 -11.02 -2.60 9.83
CA TRP A 468 -10.62 -2.40 8.46
C TRP A 468 -10.77 -3.72 7.72
N TRP A 469 -11.75 -3.80 6.86
CA TRP A 469 -11.93 -4.90 5.95
C TRP A 469 -11.32 -4.56 4.61
N ARG A 470 -10.38 -5.39 4.15
CA ARG A 470 -9.69 -5.22 2.86
C ARG A 470 -9.78 -6.51 2.04
N PRO A 471 -10.96 -6.81 1.46
CA PRO A 471 -11.16 -8.07 0.73
C PRO A 471 -10.18 -8.22 -0.44
N GLN A 472 -9.84 -7.13 -1.13
CA GLN A 472 -8.86 -7.15 -2.21
C GLN A 472 -7.45 -7.59 -1.77
N TYR A 473 -7.14 -7.53 -0.49
CA TYR A 473 -5.89 -8.02 0.12
C TYR A 473 -6.09 -9.30 0.94
N GLN A 474 -7.31 -9.83 0.98
CA GLN A 474 -7.70 -10.96 1.85
C GLN A 474 -7.39 -10.69 3.33
N GLN A 475 -7.60 -9.46 3.80
CA GLN A 475 -7.21 -9.03 5.14
C GLN A 475 -8.38 -8.49 5.95
N VAL A 476 -8.36 -8.85 7.24
CA VAL A 476 -9.23 -8.29 8.27
C VAL A 476 -8.35 -7.66 9.35
N ASN A 477 -8.45 -6.35 9.52
CA ASN A 477 -7.73 -5.65 10.58
C ASN A 477 -8.68 -5.36 11.72
N LEU A 478 -8.39 -5.90 12.90
CA LEU A 478 -9.11 -5.64 14.14
C LEU A 478 -8.28 -4.69 15.00
N GLU A 479 -8.29 -3.41 14.68
CA GLU A 479 -7.44 -2.42 15.35
C GLU A 479 -8.00 -2.01 16.71
N LEU A 480 -7.12 -1.79 17.69
CA LEU A 480 -7.47 -1.29 19.01
C LEU A 480 -6.75 0.04 19.27
N PHE A 481 -7.50 1.02 19.76
CA PHE A 481 -6.97 2.29 20.25
C PHE A 481 -7.11 2.36 21.77
N SER A 482 -5.99 2.58 22.48
CA SER A 482 -6.07 2.85 23.91
C SER A 482 -6.78 4.17 24.21
N GLN A 483 -7.12 4.43 25.46
CA GLN A 483 -7.48 5.77 25.88
C GLN A 483 -6.30 6.72 25.59
N GLU A 484 -6.61 7.94 25.14
CA GLU A 484 -5.63 9.03 25.13
C GLU A 484 -5.40 9.49 26.56
N GLN A 485 -4.16 9.52 26.99
CA GLN A 485 -3.80 9.90 28.34
C GLN A 485 -2.68 10.93 28.32
N GLU A 486 -2.84 12.01 29.08
CA GLU A 486 -1.75 12.91 29.39
C GLU A 486 -0.85 12.25 30.46
N VAL A 487 0.37 11.90 30.04
CA VAL A 487 1.34 11.19 30.87
C VAL A 487 2.40 12.16 31.33
N ALA A 488 2.50 12.36 32.67
CA ALA A 488 3.51 13.22 33.26
C ALA A 488 4.91 12.54 33.23
N PRO A 489 5.99 13.33 33.30
CA PRO A 489 7.33 12.79 33.48
C PRO A 489 7.42 11.81 34.67
N GLY A 490 8.00 10.63 34.43
CA GLY A 490 8.10 9.54 35.41
C GLY A 490 6.89 8.62 35.50
N GLN A 491 5.80 8.90 34.77
CA GLN A 491 4.64 8.01 34.66
C GLN A 491 4.70 7.12 33.41
N ALA A 492 3.81 6.12 33.33
CA ALA A 492 3.71 5.22 32.21
C ALA A 492 2.27 5.10 31.68
N LEU A 493 2.14 4.98 30.35
CA LEU A 493 0.94 4.46 29.69
C LEU A 493 1.13 2.96 29.48
N SER A 494 0.12 2.17 29.82
CA SER A 494 0.15 0.71 29.68
C SER A 494 -1.03 0.21 28.86
N MET A 495 -0.79 -0.86 28.09
CA MET A 495 -1.83 -1.56 27.34
C MET A 495 -1.60 -3.07 27.41
N ALA A 496 -2.68 -3.82 27.63
CA ALA A 496 -2.66 -5.29 27.63
C ALA A 496 -3.79 -5.83 26.77
N TYR A 497 -3.52 -6.90 26.04
CA TYR A 497 -4.52 -7.62 25.24
C TYR A 497 -4.06 -9.06 25.00
N ARG A 498 -5.01 -9.92 24.56
CA ARG A 498 -4.77 -11.34 24.37
C ARG A 498 -5.40 -11.80 23.08
N PHE A 499 -4.72 -12.74 22.38
CA PHE A 499 -5.28 -13.43 21.21
C PHE A 499 -5.61 -14.87 21.53
N ARG A 500 -6.70 -15.36 20.92
CA ARG A 500 -7.08 -16.77 20.88
C ARG A 500 -7.48 -17.17 19.47
N PHE A 501 -7.19 -18.40 19.11
CA PHE A 501 -7.76 -19.01 17.91
C PHE A 501 -9.24 -19.32 18.14
N LEU A 502 -10.05 -19.17 17.09
CA LEU A 502 -11.45 -19.57 17.07
C LEU A 502 -11.63 -20.70 16.06
N ALA A 503 -12.10 -21.86 16.53
CA ALA A 503 -12.57 -22.98 15.70
C ALA A 503 -14.08 -22.89 15.39
N GLU A 504 -14.79 -22.04 16.13
CA GLU A 504 -16.23 -21.77 15.97
C GLU A 504 -16.50 -20.26 16.13
N PRO A 505 -17.56 -19.74 15.52
CA PRO A 505 -17.92 -18.32 15.68
C PRO A 505 -18.30 -18.03 17.13
N PRO A 506 -18.06 -16.81 17.63
CA PRO A 506 -18.53 -16.40 18.94
C PRO A 506 -20.05 -16.55 19.06
N THR A 507 -20.50 -17.24 20.08
CA THR A 507 -21.92 -17.39 20.43
C THR A 507 -22.26 -16.54 21.64
N GLY A 508 -23.49 -15.98 21.72
CA GLY A 508 -23.90 -14.99 22.70
C GLY A 508 -24.01 -15.46 24.17
N LYS A 509 -23.41 -16.59 24.52
CA LYS A 509 -23.29 -17.10 25.88
C LYS A 509 -21.98 -17.89 26.02
N GLU A 510 -20.96 -17.26 26.44
CA GLU A 510 -19.84 -17.84 27.18
C GLU A 510 -19.67 -17.10 28.51
#